data_67aed66c29a4ef30507dada42c68a895
#
_entry.id   67aed66c29a4ef30507dada42c68a895
#
_cell.length_a   1.000
_cell.length_b   1.000
_cell.length_c   1.000
_cell.angle_alpha   90.00
_cell.angle_beta   90.00
_cell.angle_gamma   90.00
#
_symmetry.space_group_name_H-M   'P 1'
#
loop_
_entity.id
_entity.type
_entity.pdbx_description
1 polymer ?
#
loop_
_entity_poly.entity_id
_entity_poly.type
_entity_poly.pdbx_seq_one_letter_code
_entity_poly.pdbx_strand_id
1 'polypeptide(L)'
;MTSVVWVEVPVKDIERAARFYKSVFQLEAGSVQDDGVRRTLTLFGDGGSGSPGFSLNQTANFEPGDRGIYVYLDCGADLSEHLGRIEPAGGLVVTGKTFMDGAGYYASVKDTEGNLFALYSVT
;
A
#
# COMPACT_ATOMS: atom_id res chain seq x y z
N MET A 1 17.43 -0.08 -18.78
CA MET A 1 17.14 -0.69 -17.47
C MET A 1 15.64 -0.72 -17.22
N THR A 2 15.14 -1.82 -16.70
CA THR A 2 13.72 -1.96 -16.41
C THR A 2 13.48 -1.78 -14.91
N SER A 3 12.49 -0.97 -14.55
CA SER A 3 12.13 -0.74 -13.15
C SER A 3 10.62 -0.58 -13.04
N VAL A 4 10.11 -0.64 -11.80
CA VAL A 4 8.71 -0.37 -11.53
C VAL A 4 8.51 1.14 -11.51
N VAL A 5 7.54 1.64 -12.28
CA VAL A 5 7.24 3.07 -12.39
C VAL A 5 6.01 3.42 -11.55
N TRP A 6 5.02 2.53 -11.53
CA TRP A 6 3.73 2.80 -10.90
C TRP A 6 3.07 1.52 -10.44
N VAL A 7 2.38 1.58 -9.30
CA VAL A 7 1.53 0.50 -8.81
C VAL A 7 0.12 1.04 -8.65
N GLU A 8 -0.86 0.35 -9.24
CA GLU A 8 -2.28 0.65 -9.05
C GLU A 8 -2.89 -0.43 -8.15
N VAL A 9 -3.55 0.01 -7.09
CA VAL A 9 -4.18 -0.89 -6.12
C VAL A 9 -5.69 -0.81 -6.28
N PRO A 10 -6.36 -1.93 -6.57
CA PRO A 10 -7.82 -1.92 -6.67
C PRO A 10 -8.46 -1.76 -5.29
N VAL A 11 -9.50 -0.93 -5.22
CA VAL A 11 -10.23 -0.69 -3.99
C VAL A 11 -11.73 -0.65 -4.28
N LYS A 12 -12.54 -1.04 -3.29
CA LYS A 12 -14.00 -0.99 -3.38
C LYS A 12 -14.54 0.34 -2.88
N ASP A 13 -13.89 0.94 -1.89
CA ASP A 13 -14.28 2.21 -1.27
C ASP A 13 -13.02 3.05 -1.12
N ILE A 14 -12.82 3.96 -2.06
CA ILE A 14 -11.58 4.72 -2.14
C ILE A 14 -11.40 5.66 -0.94
N GLU A 15 -12.47 6.20 -0.38
CA GLU A 15 -12.37 7.04 0.82
C GLU A 15 -11.91 6.21 2.03
N ARG A 16 -12.47 5.02 2.19
CA ARG A 16 -12.06 4.13 3.28
C ARG A 16 -10.61 3.68 3.13
N ALA A 17 -10.24 3.26 1.92
CA ALA A 17 -8.87 2.84 1.63
C ALA A 17 -7.89 3.99 1.84
N ALA A 18 -8.25 5.21 1.42
CA ALA A 18 -7.41 6.38 1.60
C ALA A 18 -7.15 6.66 3.08
N ARG A 19 -8.17 6.57 3.93
CA ARG A 19 -8.00 6.77 5.37
C ARG A 19 -7.02 5.76 5.96
N PHE A 20 -7.12 4.49 5.52
CA PHE A 20 -6.22 3.44 5.96
C PHE A 20 -4.76 3.77 5.61
N TYR A 21 -4.48 4.00 4.34
CA TYR A 21 -3.11 4.22 3.88
C TYR A 21 -2.51 5.51 4.44
N LYS A 22 -3.31 6.58 4.51
CA LYS A 22 -2.84 7.84 5.10
C LYS A 22 -2.47 7.66 6.58
N SER A 23 -3.28 6.89 7.32
CA SER A 23 -3.04 6.64 8.73
C SER A 23 -1.81 5.77 8.95
N VAL A 24 -1.71 4.65 8.25
CA VAL A 24 -0.60 3.70 8.44
C VAL A 24 0.74 4.32 8.07
N PHE A 25 0.80 4.99 6.92
CA PHE A 25 2.05 5.54 6.37
C PHE A 25 2.21 7.03 6.66
N GLN A 26 1.25 7.65 7.35
CA GLN A 26 1.25 9.07 7.74
C GLN A 26 1.48 9.97 6.54
N LEU A 27 0.66 9.76 5.51
CA LEU A 27 0.75 10.47 4.24
C LEU A 27 -0.26 11.60 4.17
N GLU A 28 0.13 12.67 3.52
CA GLU A 28 -0.78 13.74 3.09
C GLU A 28 -1.00 13.58 1.60
N ALA A 29 -1.98 12.75 1.25
CA ALA A 29 -2.33 12.56 -0.16
C ALA A 29 -3.29 13.66 -0.61
N GLY A 30 -3.33 13.88 -1.93
CA GLY A 30 -4.26 14.83 -2.52
C GLY A 30 -5.70 14.35 -2.48
N SER A 31 -6.52 14.90 -3.33
CA SER A 31 -7.93 14.54 -3.43
C SER A 31 -8.16 13.46 -4.47
N VAL A 32 -9.32 12.79 -4.37
CA VAL A 32 -9.76 11.82 -5.34
C VAL A 32 -10.02 12.51 -6.67
N GLN A 33 -9.43 11.98 -7.75
CA GLN A 33 -9.72 12.38 -9.12
C GLN A 33 -10.78 11.45 -9.69
N ASP A 34 -11.80 11.99 -10.31
CA ASP A 34 -12.91 11.21 -10.86
C ASP A 34 -13.14 11.64 -12.31
N ASP A 35 -12.92 10.73 -13.26
CA ASP A 35 -13.11 11.01 -14.68
C ASP A 35 -14.43 10.44 -15.23
N GLY A 36 -15.32 9.97 -14.35
CA GLY A 36 -16.60 9.37 -14.72
C GLY A 36 -16.52 7.87 -14.96
N VAL A 37 -15.32 7.32 -15.10
CA VAL A 37 -15.09 5.88 -15.29
C VAL A 37 -14.31 5.32 -14.12
N ARG A 38 -13.33 6.08 -13.62
CA ARG A 38 -12.40 5.65 -12.60
C ARG A 38 -12.23 6.75 -11.57
N ARG A 39 -12.13 6.34 -10.30
CA ARG A 39 -11.75 7.22 -9.20
C ARG A 39 -10.35 6.83 -8.75
N THR A 40 -9.46 7.81 -8.70
CA THR A 40 -8.03 7.58 -8.42
C THR A 40 -7.55 8.52 -7.33
N LEU A 41 -6.74 7.99 -6.40
CA LEU A 41 -6.03 8.80 -5.42
C LEU A 41 -4.57 8.36 -5.42
N THR A 42 -3.68 9.28 -5.76
CA THR A 42 -2.24 9.03 -5.69
C THR A 42 -1.79 9.22 -4.24
N LEU A 43 -1.20 8.18 -3.68
CA LEU A 43 -0.70 8.22 -2.30
C LEU A 43 0.70 8.78 -2.23
N PHE A 44 1.57 8.40 -3.15
CA PHE A 44 2.93 8.94 -3.22
C PHE A 44 3.51 8.69 -4.61
N GLY A 45 4.64 9.36 -4.89
CA GLY A 45 5.36 9.23 -6.13
C GLY A 45 4.77 10.04 -7.26
N ASP A 46 5.54 10.21 -8.32
CA ASP A 46 5.13 10.93 -9.52
C ASP A 46 5.28 10.08 -10.78
N GLY A 47 5.72 8.82 -10.63
CA GLY A 47 5.95 7.91 -11.75
C GLY A 47 7.19 8.22 -12.56
N GLY A 48 7.96 9.23 -12.15
CA GLY A 48 9.19 9.58 -12.83
C GLY A 48 10.37 8.74 -12.39
N SER A 49 11.51 9.01 -12.98
CA SER A 49 12.75 8.32 -12.65
C SER A 49 13.12 8.51 -11.19
N GLY A 50 13.33 7.41 -10.47
CA GLY A 50 13.72 7.43 -9.06
C GLY A 50 12.57 7.63 -8.08
N SER A 51 11.34 7.79 -8.56
CA SER A 51 10.19 8.03 -7.68
C SER A 51 8.98 7.24 -8.18
N PRO A 52 8.96 5.91 -7.99
CA PRO A 52 7.80 5.11 -8.40
C PRO A 52 6.55 5.57 -7.66
N GLY A 53 5.43 5.58 -8.35
CA GLY A 53 4.16 6.01 -7.80
C GLY A 53 3.30 4.86 -7.31
N PHE A 54 2.34 5.19 -6.46
CA PHE A 54 1.43 4.23 -5.84
C PHE A 54 0.07 4.90 -5.70
N SER A 55 -0.95 4.33 -6.31
CA SER A 55 -2.28 4.92 -6.28
C SER A 55 -3.35 3.90 -5.98
N LEU A 56 -4.45 4.39 -5.39
CA LEU A 56 -5.68 3.64 -5.18
C LEU A 56 -6.60 3.90 -6.36
N ASN A 57 -7.29 2.85 -6.83
CA ASN A 57 -8.14 2.95 -8.01
C ASN A 57 -9.44 2.21 -7.78
N GLN A 58 -10.56 2.93 -7.91
CA GLN A 58 -11.89 2.36 -7.80
C GLN A 58 -12.54 2.44 -9.18
N THR A 59 -12.70 1.28 -9.82
CA THR A 59 -13.28 1.19 -11.15
C THR A 59 -13.83 -0.21 -11.36
N ALA A 60 -14.69 -0.36 -12.37
CA ALA A 60 -15.26 -1.66 -12.70
C ALA A 60 -14.18 -2.63 -13.19
N ASN A 61 -14.36 -3.91 -12.90
CA ASN A 61 -13.48 -5.00 -13.37
C ASN A 61 -12.04 -4.91 -12.86
N PHE A 62 -11.83 -4.19 -11.76
CA PHE A 62 -10.54 -4.13 -11.08
C PHE A 62 -10.80 -4.42 -9.60
N GLU A 63 -10.65 -5.69 -9.22
CA GLU A 63 -11.10 -6.18 -7.93
C GLU A 63 -9.94 -6.35 -6.95
N PRO A 64 -10.09 -5.91 -5.68
CA PRO A 64 -9.09 -6.19 -4.66
C PRO A 64 -9.06 -7.67 -4.32
N GLY A 65 -7.92 -8.13 -3.81
CA GLY A 65 -7.75 -9.51 -3.41
C GLY A 65 -6.40 -9.76 -2.77
N ASP A 66 -6.22 -10.98 -2.27
CA ASP A 66 -5.03 -11.38 -1.54
C ASP A 66 -4.17 -12.38 -2.31
N ARG A 67 -4.39 -12.51 -3.61
CA ARG A 67 -3.66 -13.42 -4.49
C ARG A 67 -3.02 -12.65 -5.63
N GLY A 68 -1.93 -13.18 -6.14
CA GLY A 68 -1.20 -12.60 -7.26
C GLY A 68 0.02 -11.83 -6.79
N ILE A 69 0.19 -10.64 -7.32
CA ILE A 69 1.40 -9.85 -7.08
C ILE A 69 1.48 -9.40 -5.63
N TYR A 70 2.69 -9.47 -5.08
CA TYR A 70 2.97 -9.13 -3.69
C TYR A 70 3.95 -7.95 -3.67
N VAL A 71 3.49 -6.83 -3.13
CA VAL A 71 4.25 -5.59 -3.12
C VAL A 71 4.81 -5.35 -1.72
N TYR A 72 6.11 -5.04 -1.63
CA TYR A 72 6.75 -4.66 -0.38
C TYR A 72 6.85 -3.13 -0.34
N LEU A 73 6.30 -2.54 0.72
CA LEU A 73 6.38 -1.09 0.95
C LEU A 73 7.45 -0.81 2.00
N ASP A 74 8.35 0.11 1.66
CA ASP A 74 9.50 0.44 2.51
C ASP A 74 9.04 1.29 3.70
N CYS A 75 9.29 0.79 4.90
CA CYS A 75 8.98 1.48 6.15
C CYS A 75 10.21 2.10 6.81
N GLY A 76 11.33 2.14 6.10
CA GLY A 76 12.55 2.76 6.61
C GLY A 76 13.34 1.85 7.54
N ALA A 77 13.71 2.38 8.68
CA ALA A 77 14.61 1.67 9.60
C ALA A 77 13.91 0.51 10.32
N ASP A 78 12.67 0.72 10.76
CA ASP A 78 11.95 -0.27 11.57
C ASP A 78 10.46 -0.23 11.23
N LEU A 79 9.92 -1.35 10.77
CA LEU A 79 8.51 -1.44 10.37
C LEU A 79 7.53 -1.51 11.55
N SER A 80 8.02 -1.59 12.78
CA SER A 80 7.17 -1.85 13.96
C SER A 80 6.10 -0.78 14.17
N GLU A 81 6.41 0.48 13.92
CA GLU A 81 5.41 1.57 14.08
C GLU A 81 4.31 1.47 13.04
N HIS A 82 4.69 1.23 11.77
CA HIS A 82 3.71 1.02 10.69
C HIS A 82 2.83 -0.20 11.01
N LEU A 83 3.47 -1.30 11.44
CA LEU A 83 2.75 -2.53 11.79
C LEU A 83 1.73 -2.27 12.89
N GLY A 84 2.11 -1.48 13.91
CA GLY A 84 1.22 -1.14 15.02
C GLY A 84 0.01 -0.31 14.61
N ARG A 85 0.06 0.36 13.45
CA ARG A 85 -1.06 1.17 12.95
C ARG A 85 -2.02 0.41 12.04
N ILE A 86 -1.67 -0.82 11.62
CA ILE A 86 -2.48 -1.59 10.66
C ILE A 86 -3.89 -1.86 11.20
N GLU A 87 -3.99 -2.50 12.35
CA GLU A 87 -5.31 -2.90 12.89
C GLU A 87 -6.13 -1.71 13.40
N PRO A 88 -5.55 -0.72 14.09
CA PRO A 88 -6.33 0.49 14.41
C PRO A 88 -6.87 1.22 13.19
N ALA A 89 -6.20 1.13 12.05
CA ALA A 89 -6.65 1.76 10.81
C ALA A 89 -7.65 0.92 10.01
N GLY A 90 -7.98 -0.28 10.50
CA GLY A 90 -8.99 -1.14 9.88
C GLY A 90 -8.44 -2.29 9.04
N GLY A 91 -7.14 -2.48 9.01
CA GLY A 91 -6.53 -3.59 8.31
C GLY A 91 -6.34 -4.83 9.18
N LEU A 92 -5.58 -5.79 8.68
CA LEU A 92 -5.34 -7.04 9.37
C LEU A 92 -3.86 -7.40 9.28
N VAL A 93 -3.26 -7.79 10.39
CA VAL A 93 -1.91 -8.35 10.41
C VAL A 93 -2.01 -9.85 10.14
N VAL A 94 -1.42 -10.30 9.04
CA VAL A 94 -1.40 -11.72 8.67
C VAL A 94 -0.17 -12.41 9.25
N THR A 95 0.99 -11.79 9.10
CA THR A 95 2.26 -12.29 9.66
C THR A 95 2.98 -11.11 10.28
N GLY A 96 3.34 -11.20 11.54
CA GLY A 96 4.06 -10.15 12.24
C GLY A 96 5.48 -9.99 11.73
N LYS A 97 6.22 -9.07 12.34
CA LYS A 97 7.60 -8.76 11.94
C LYS A 97 8.45 -10.03 11.94
N THR A 98 9.05 -10.34 10.81
CA THR A 98 9.78 -11.59 10.57
C THR A 98 11.11 -11.28 9.89
N PHE A 99 12.17 -11.90 10.38
CA PHE A 99 13.50 -11.76 9.80
C PHE A 99 13.58 -12.49 8.46
N MET A 100 14.18 -11.82 7.47
CA MET A 100 14.53 -12.42 6.18
C MET A 100 16.05 -12.45 6.08
N ASP A 101 16.62 -13.64 6.05
CA ASP A 101 18.08 -13.79 6.01
C ASP A 101 18.65 -13.04 4.80
N GLY A 102 19.57 -12.10 5.06
CA GLY A 102 20.24 -11.30 4.04
C GLY A 102 19.41 -10.17 3.45
N ALA A 103 18.18 -9.92 3.93
CA ALA A 103 17.31 -8.94 3.31
C ALA A 103 16.52 -8.05 4.28
N GLY A 104 16.78 -8.12 5.58
CA GLY A 104 16.07 -7.31 6.57
C GLY A 104 14.84 -8.00 7.14
N TYR A 105 13.74 -7.25 7.28
CA TYR A 105 12.51 -7.74 7.94
C TYR A 105 11.29 -7.45 7.09
N TYR A 106 10.28 -8.28 7.24
CA TYR A 106 8.97 -8.02 6.62
C TYR A 106 7.84 -8.34 7.60
N ALA A 107 6.68 -7.81 7.31
CA ALA A 107 5.42 -8.24 7.89
C ALA A 107 4.38 -8.29 6.78
N SER A 108 3.47 -9.24 6.84
CA SER A 108 2.42 -9.40 5.84
C SER A 108 1.11 -8.89 6.42
N VAL A 109 0.43 -8.01 5.68
CA VAL A 109 -0.75 -7.32 6.18
C VAL A 109 -1.80 -7.22 5.07
N LYS A 110 -3.05 -6.97 5.47
CA LYS A 110 -4.12 -6.64 4.52
C LYS A 110 -4.64 -5.24 4.78
N ASP A 111 -4.98 -4.55 3.71
CA ASP A 111 -5.64 -3.25 3.83
C ASP A 111 -7.14 -3.42 4.11
N THR A 112 -7.88 -2.32 4.16
CA THR A 112 -9.34 -2.34 4.42
C THR A 112 -10.13 -2.98 3.30
N GLU A 113 -9.51 -3.17 2.13
CA GLU A 113 -10.16 -3.72 0.95
C GLU A 113 -9.86 -5.21 0.73
N GLY A 114 -8.99 -5.78 1.57
CA GLY A 114 -8.59 -7.17 1.46
C GLY A 114 -7.37 -7.40 0.57
N ASN A 115 -6.69 -6.36 0.14
CA ASN A 115 -5.43 -6.51 -0.59
C ASN A 115 -4.32 -6.91 0.36
N LEU A 116 -3.50 -7.87 -0.06
CA LEU A 116 -2.35 -8.34 0.70
C LEU A 116 -1.09 -7.62 0.22
N PHE A 117 -0.32 -7.09 1.15
CA PHE A 117 0.98 -6.50 0.85
C PHE A 117 1.92 -6.68 2.03
N ALA A 118 3.19 -6.33 1.84
CA ALA A 118 4.20 -6.46 2.88
C ALA A 118 4.72 -5.09 3.32
N LEU A 119 5.02 -4.99 4.60
CA LEU A 119 5.84 -3.92 5.16
C LEU A 119 7.27 -4.42 5.17
N TYR A 120 8.22 -3.55 4.85
CA TYR A 120 9.65 -3.89 4.82
C TYR A 120 10.47 -2.88 5.60
N SER A 121 11.47 -3.35 6.33
CA SER A 121 12.47 -2.49 6.96
C SER A 121 13.81 -3.21 7.04
N VAL A 122 14.88 -2.42 7.22
CA VAL A 122 16.24 -3.00 7.27
C VAL A 122 16.59 -3.56 8.65
N THR A 123 15.96 -3.03 9.71
CA THR A 123 16.18 -3.54 11.09
C THR A 123 14.89 -3.82 11.82
#